data_4309808dee0d11d5545cacaee070a5dd
#
_entry.id   4309808dee0d11d5545cacaee070a5dd
#
_cell.length_a   1.000
_cell.length_b   1.000
_cell.length_c   1.000
_cell.angle_alpha   90.00
_cell.angle_beta   90.00
_cell.angle_gamma   90.00
#
_symmetry.space_group_name_H-M   'P 1'
#
loop_
_entity.id
_entity.type
_entity.pdbx_description
1 polymer ?
#
loop_
_entity_poly.entity_id
_entity_poly.type
_entity_poly.pdbx_seq_one_letter_code
_entity_poly.pdbx_strand_id
1 'polypeptide(L)'
;MKIRDLLKARRGPLFSFEFFPPKDPEGEEALFRTLEELKAFRPAFVSITYGAMGSTRERSVAWAQRIQSLGLNPLAHLTVAGQSRKAVAEVLHRFVESGVENLLALRGDPPRGERVFRPHPEGFRYAAELVALIRERYGDRVSVGGAAYPEGHPESESLEADLRHFKAKVEAGLDFAITQLFFNNAHYFGFLERARRAGIGIPILPGIMPV
;
A
#
# COMPACT_ATOMS: atom_id res chain seq x y z
N MET A 1 -13.52 -6.06 5.72
CA MET A 1 -14.28 -5.56 4.54
C MET A 1 -13.30 -5.12 3.47
N LYS A 2 -13.48 -5.53 2.21
CA LYS A 2 -12.54 -5.21 1.12
C LYS A 2 -12.68 -3.76 0.69
N ILE A 3 -11.55 -3.05 0.57
CA ILE A 3 -11.52 -1.63 0.15
C ILE A 3 -12.11 -1.46 -1.25
N ARG A 4 -11.85 -2.40 -2.18
CA ARG A 4 -12.45 -2.35 -3.53
C ARG A 4 -13.99 -2.33 -3.50
N ASP A 5 -14.62 -3.02 -2.54
CA ASP A 5 -16.07 -3.06 -2.42
C ASP A 5 -16.60 -1.77 -1.81
N LEU A 6 -15.88 -1.20 -0.82
CA LEU A 6 -16.17 0.12 -0.27
C LEU A 6 -16.11 1.21 -1.37
N LEU A 7 -15.08 1.17 -2.21
CA LEU A 7 -14.90 2.13 -3.31
C LEU A 7 -15.99 2.03 -4.38
N LYS A 8 -16.51 0.82 -4.64
CA LYS A 8 -17.64 0.60 -5.55
C LYS A 8 -18.97 1.06 -4.97
N ALA A 9 -19.20 0.78 -3.68
CA ALA A 9 -20.45 1.07 -3.01
C ALA A 9 -20.60 2.51 -2.50
N ARG A 10 -19.55 3.34 -2.59
CA ARG A 10 -19.51 4.68 -2.02
C ARG A 10 -20.61 5.58 -2.57
N ARG A 11 -21.25 6.34 -1.68
CA ARG A 11 -22.22 7.40 -2.00
C ARG A 11 -21.71 8.81 -1.65
N GLY A 12 -20.46 8.93 -1.17
CA GLY A 12 -19.85 10.19 -0.72
C GLY A 12 -18.33 10.03 -0.56
N PRO A 13 -17.66 11.05 -0.02
CA PRO A 13 -16.22 10.99 0.25
C PRO A 13 -15.91 9.91 1.29
N LEU A 14 -14.81 9.18 1.07
CA LEU A 14 -14.24 8.23 2.01
C LEU A 14 -12.91 8.79 2.51
N PHE A 15 -12.64 8.62 3.80
CA PHE A 15 -11.40 9.03 4.43
C PHE A 15 -10.65 7.80 4.95
N SER A 16 -9.34 7.84 4.90
CA SER A 16 -8.45 6.86 5.51
C SER A 16 -7.29 7.58 6.19
N PHE A 17 -6.67 6.92 7.14
CA PHE A 17 -5.51 7.44 7.85
C PHE A 17 -4.33 6.48 7.67
N GLU A 18 -3.16 7.05 7.45
CA GLU A 18 -1.90 6.33 7.40
C GLU A 18 -0.97 6.83 8.49
N PHE A 19 -0.30 5.92 9.18
CA PHE A 19 0.57 6.20 10.30
C PHE A 19 1.97 5.68 10.03
N PHE A 20 2.96 6.38 10.56
CA PHE A 20 4.31 5.85 10.63
C PHE A 20 4.40 4.72 11.67
N PRO A 21 5.27 3.72 11.44
CA PRO A 21 5.45 2.65 12.41
C PRO A 21 6.05 3.20 13.72
N PRO A 22 5.50 2.80 14.87
CA PRO A 22 6.04 3.22 16.17
C PRO A 22 7.44 2.66 16.37
N LYS A 23 8.33 3.45 16.98
CA LYS A 23 9.73 3.09 17.22
C LYS A 23 9.91 2.24 18.47
N ASP A 24 9.06 2.45 19.46
CA ASP A 24 9.12 1.87 20.79
C ASP A 24 7.72 1.49 21.31
N PRO A 25 7.62 0.76 22.42
CA PRO A 25 6.33 0.36 23.00
C PRO A 25 5.44 1.54 23.40
N GLU A 26 6.02 2.64 23.88
CA GLU A 26 5.27 3.82 24.29
C GLU A 26 4.61 4.51 23.08
N GLY A 27 5.36 4.64 21.99
CA GLY A 27 4.83 5.12 20.71
C GLY A 27 3.77 4.20 20.14
N GLU A 28 3.88 2.88 20.36
CA GLU A 28 2.85 1.93 19.97
C GLU A 28 1.53 2.15 20.73
N GLU A 29 1.61 2.30 22.05
CA GLU A 29 0.43 2.58 22.85
C GLU A 29 -0.20 3.95 22.50
N ALA A 30 0.63 4.97 22.24
CA ALA A 30 0.15 6.27 21.79
C ALA A 30 -0.59 6.15 20.44
N LEU A 31 -0.03 5.40 19.47
CA LEU A 31 -0.66 5.14 18.19
C LEU A 31 -2.04 4.50 18.37
N PHE A 32 -2.15 3.47 19.20
CA PHE A 32 -3.42 2.76 19.35
C PHE A 32 -4.46 3.57 20.13
N ARG A 33 -4.06 4.44 21.08
CA ARG A 33 -4.97 5.45 21.67
C ARG A 33 -5.51 6.41 20.60
N THR A 34 -4.63 6.93 19.74
CA THR A 34 -5.03 7.81 18.63
C THR A 34 -6.01 7.11 17.68
N LEU A 35 -5.76 5.84 17.35
CA LEU A 35 -6.67 5.05 16.51
C LEU A 35 -8.06 4.88 17.15
N GLU A 36 -8.12 4.69 18.47
CA GLU A 36 -9.40 4.61 19.19
C GLU A 36 -10.18 5.93 19.10
N GLU A 37 -9.51 7.07 19.25
CA GLU A 37 -10.13 8.39 19.10
C GLU A 37 -10.62 8.64 17.66
N LEU A 38 -9.82 8.24 16.67
CA LEU A 38 -10.15 8.42 15.25
C LEU A 38 -11.31 7.55 14.75
N LYS A 39 -11.75 6.54 15.51
CA LYS A 39 -12.95 5.76 15.20
C LYS A 39 -14.21 6.64 15.06
N ALA A 40 -14.27 7.75 15.79
CA ALA A 40 -15.37 8.71 15.70
C ALA A 40 -15.57 9.26 14.28
N PHE A 41 -14.51 9.35 13.50
CA PHE A 41 -14.53 9.82 12.10
C PHE A 41 -14.91 8.72 11.10
N ARG A 42 -15.10 7.47 11.54
CA ARG A 42 -15.48 6.32 10.71
C ARG A 42 -14.58 6.16 9.47
N PRO A 43 -13.25 6.06 9.64
CA PRO A 43 -12.36 5.88 8.50
C PRO A 43 -12.73 4.61 7.72
N ALA A 44 -12.63 4.68 6.39
CA ALA A 44 -12.89 3.55 5.52
C ALA A 44 -11.85 2.43 5.72
N PHE A 45 -10.64 2.82 6.01
CA PHE A 45 -9.52 1.94 6.40
C PHE A 45 -8.44 2.75 7.10
N VAL A 46 -7.53 2.06 7.75
CA VAL A 46 -6.31 2.64 8.32
C VAL A 46 -5.10 1.79 7.95
N SER A 47 -3.94 2.42 7.79
CA SER A 47 -2.69 1.72 7.49
C SER A 47 -1.55 2.18 8.40
N ILE A 48 -0.60 1.28 8.62
CA ILE A 48 0.69 1.59 9.23
C ILE A 48 1.75 1.28 8.18
N THR A 49 2.58 2.26 7.87
CA THR A 49 3.65 2.12 6.88
C THR A 49 4.58 0.95 7.27
N TYR A 50 4.92 0.13 6.29
CA TYR A 50 5.88 -0.96 6.50
C TYR A 50 7.27 -0.37 6.69
N GLY A 51 7.89 -0.63 7.84
CA GLY A 51 9.21 -0.11 8.13
C GLY A 51 10.27 -0.66 7.18
N ALA A 52 11.18 0.19 6.73
CA ALA A 52 12.35 -0.22 5.98
C ALA A 52 13.14 -1.27 6.77
N MET A 53 13.72 -2.27 6.07
CA MET A 53 14.62 -3.27 6.66
C MET A 53 14.02 -4.43 7.46
N GLY A 54 12.75 -4.79 7.29
CA GLY A 54 12.22 -6.07 7.82
C GLY A 54 12.07 -6.16 9.35
N SER A 55 12.57 -5.18 10.12
CA SER A 55 12.45 -5.14 11.59
C SER A 55 11.01 -5.04 12.10
N THR A 56 10.10 -4.58 11.24
CA THR A 56 8.67 -4.46 11.56
C THR A 56 7.83 -5.62 11.01
N ARG A 57 8.44 -6.59 10.35
CA ARG A 57 7.74 -7.66 9.63
C ARG A 57 6.78 -8.46 10.52
N GLU A 58 7.26 -8.89 11.68
CA GLU A 58 6.43 -9.64 12.64
C GLU A 58 5.40 -8.74 13.31
N ARG A 59 5.80 -7.51 13.63
CA ARG A 59 4.95 -6.51 14.27
C ARG A 59 3.82 -6.05 13.34
N SER A 60 4.06 -5.98 12.02
CA SER A 60 3.05 -5.54 11.05
C SER A 60 1.81 -6.42 11.03
N VAL A 61 1.97 -7.74 11.18
CA VAL A 61 0.84 -8.66 11.29
C VAL A 61 0.09 -8.43 12.60
N ALA A 62 0.81 -8.29 13.72
CA ALA A 62 0.22 -8.01 15.03
C ALA A 62 -0.53 -6.66 15.05
N TRP A 63 0.02 -5.63 14.42
CA TRP A 63 -0.66 -4.33 14.30
C TRP A 63 -1.93 -4.41 13.46
N ALA A 64 -1.92 -5.14 12.34
CA ALA A 64 -3.11 -5.35 11.55
C ALA A 64 -4.21 -6.06 12.35
N GLN A 65 -3.87 -7.09 13.12
CA GLN A 65 -4.79 -7.76 14.04
C GLN A 65 -5.33 -6.83 15.13
N ARG A 66 -4.46 -6.00 15.72
CA ARG A 66 -4.87 -5.03 16.74
C ARG A 66 -5.80 -3.96 16.16
N ILE A 67 -5.56 -3.48 14.93
CA ILE A 67 -6.48 -2.59 14.21
C ILE A 67 -7.84 -3.28 14.02
N GLN A 68 -7.87 -4.54 13.62
CA GLN A 68 -9.12 -5.31 13.48
C GLN A 68 -9.87 -5.44 14.81
N SER A 69 -9.15 -5.70 15.92
CA SER A 69 -9.77 -5.82 17.25
C SER A 69 -10.43 -4.52 17.73
N LEU A 70 -9.97 -3.37 17.23
CA LEU A 70 -10.63 -2.07 17.43
C LEU A 70 -11.87 -1.87 16.56
N GLY A 71 -12.22 -2.82 15.69
CA GLY A 71 -13.32 -2.68 14.73
C GLY A 71 -12.98 -1.80 13.53
N LEU A 72 -11.70 -1.47 13.32
CA LEU A 72 -11.20 -0.74 12.18
C LEU A 72 -10.78 -1.69 11.06
N ASN A 73 -10.76 -1.21 9.82
CA ASN A 73 -10.40 -1.98 8.64
C ASN A 73 -8.92 -1.74 8.29
N PRO A 74 -8.03 -2.72 8.46
CA PRO A 74 -6.62 -2.52 8.15
C PRO A 74 -6.35 -2.61 6.65
N LEU A 75 -5.44 -1.74 6.16
CA LEU A 75 -4.72 -1.89 4.90
C LEU A 75 -3.26 -2.23 5.26
N ALA A 76 -2.89 -3.49 5.11
CA ALA A 76 -1.55 -3.94 5.46
C ALA A 76 -0.57 -3.69 4.31
N HIS A 77 0.51 -2.97 4.59
CA HIS A 77 1.59 -2.78 3.62
C HIS A 77 2.45 -4.05 3.53
N LEU A 78 2.81 -4.44 2.32
CA LEU A 78 3.73 -5.55 2.06
C LEU A 78 4.76 -5.11 1.02
N THR A 79 6.04 -5.11 1.40
CA THR A 79 7.14 -4.74 0.51
C THR A 79 7.98 -5.95 0.11
N VAL A 80 8.65 -5.86 -1.03
CA VAL A 80 9.55 -6.91 -1.54
C VAL A 80 11.04 -6.58 -1.34
N ALA A 81 11.37 -5.36 -0.96
CA ALA A 81 12.75 -4.90 -0.81
C ALA A 81 13.54 -5.80 0.15
N GLY A 82 14.72 -6.26 -0.28
CA GLY A 82 15.63 -7.06 0.52
C GLY A 82 15.13 -8.46 0.88
N GLN A 83 14.07 -8.99 0.24
CA GLN A 83 13.43 -10.23 0.62
C GLN A 83 13.41 -11.25 -0.53
N SER A 84 13.59 -12.54 -0.18
CA SER A 84 13.33 -13.62 -1.12
C SER A 84 11.82 -13.78 -1.39
N ARG A 85 11.48 -14.37 -2.53
CA ARG A 85 10.07 -14.70 -2.87
C ARG A 85 9.42 -15.56 -1.79
N LYS A 86 10.17 -16.50 -1.21
CA LYS A 86 9.69 -17.35 -0.13
C LYS A 86 9.33 -16.56 1.11
N ALA A 87 10.21 -15.67 1.56
CA ALA A 87 9.98 -14.82 2.75
C ALA A 87 8.76 -13.90 2.57
N VAL A 88 8.61 -13.27 1.39
CA VAL A 88 7.43 -12.45 1.06
C VAL A 88 6.16 -13.30 1.08
N ALA A 89 6.20 -14.51 0.51
CA ALA A 89 5.06 -15.41 0.48
C ALA A 89 4.63 -15.89 1.88
N GLU A 90 5.58 -16.10 2.80
CA GLU A 90 5.31 -16.45 4.19
C GLU A 90 4.61 -15.30 4.94
N VAL A 91 5.07 -14.06 4.77
CA VAL A 91 4.43 -12.88 5.37
C VAL A 91 3.03 -12.66 4.79
N LEU A 92 2.89 -12.79 3.47
CA LEU A 92 1.60 -12.71 2.79
C LEU A 92 0.61 -13.74 3.35
N HIS A 93 1.05 -14.98 3.52
CA HIS A 93 0.24 -16.04 4.11
C HIS A 93 -0.22 -15.68 5.53
N ARG A 94 0.70 -15.20 6.38
CA ARG A 94 0.37 -14.78 7.75
C ARG A 94 -0.67 -13.65 7.78
N PHE A 95 -0.59 -12.65 6.90
CA PHE A 95 -1.60 -11.62 6.80
C PHE A 95 -2.97 -12.20 6.46
N VAL A 96 -3.05 -13.05 5.44
CA VAL A 96 -4.33 -13.61 4.99
C VAL A 96 -4.94 -14.54 6.04
N GLU A 97 -4.13 -15.37 6.70
CA GLU A 97 -4.60 -16.26 7.77
C GLU A 97 -5.00 -15.49 9.05
N SER A 98 -4.46 -14.27 9.26
CA SER A 98 -4.91 -13.38 10.32
C SER A 98 -6.22 -12.63 10.00
N GLY A 99 -6.85 -12.90 8.85
CA GLY A 99 -8.09 -12.28 8.43
C GLY A 99 -7.93 -10.91 7.76
N VAL A 100 -6.71 -10.50 7.39
CA VAL A 100 -6.48 -9.26 6.63
C VAL A 100 -7.03 -9.44 5.22
N GLU A 101 -7.94 -8.57 4.82
CA GLU A 101 -8.59 -8.58 3.52
C GLU A 101 -8.03 -7.52 2.55
N ASN A 102 -7.14 -6.62 3.01
CA ASN A 102 -6.62 -5.51 2.19
C ASN A 102 -5.11 -5.41 2.31
N LEU A 103 -4.43 -5.43 1.17
CA LEU A 103 -2.98 -5.36 1.07
C LEU A 103 -2.56 -4.22 0.17
N LEU A 104 -1.56 -3.44 0.59
CA LEU A 104 -0.87 -2.48 -0.26
C LEU A 104 0.45 -3.09 -0.73
N ALA A 105 0.48 -3.49 -2.00
CA ALA A 105 1.63 -4.16 -2.62
C ALA A 105 2.66 -3.12 -3.09
N LEU A 106 3.82 -3.12 -2.47
CA LEU A 106 4.88 -2.15 -2.69
C LEU A 106 6.19 -2.83 -3.07
N ARG A 107 7.03 -2.14 -3.84
CA ARG A 107 8.41 -2.58 -4.04
C ARG A 107 9.21 -2.37 -2.75
N GLY A 108 9.01 -1.26 -2.11
CA GLY A 108 9.84 -0.74 -1.03
C GLY A 108 11.03 0.07 -1.55
N ASP A 109 11.59 0.88 -0.66
CA ASP A 109 12.73 1.73 -0.92
C ASP A 109 14.04 0.95 -0.75
N PRO A 110 15.15 1.44 -1.36
CA PRO A 110 16.48 0.95 -1.06
C PRO A 110 16.77 0.98 0.45
N PRO A 111 17.65 0.10 0.96
CA PRO A 111 18.13 0.18 2.33
C PRO A 111 18.68 1.57 2.65
N ARG A 112 18.54 1.99 3.92
CA ARG A 112 19.01 3.31 4.36
C ARG A 112 20.49 3.50 4.07
N GLY A 113 20.81 4.53 3.30
CA GLY A 113 22.19 4.84 2.82
C GLY A 113 22.48 4.35 1.41
N GLU A 114 21.65 3.53 0.82
CA GLU A 114 21.73 3.14 -0.59
C GLU A 114 20.86 4.05 -1.46
N ARG A 115 21.35 4.38 -2.67
CA ARG A 115 20.62 5.23 -3.62
C ARG A 115 19.89 4.44 -4.70
N VAL A 116 20.24 3.17 -4.85
CA VAL A 116 19.73 2.32 -5.94
C VAL A 116 19.12 1.07 -5.35
N PHE A 117 17.90 0.78 -5.76
CA PHE A 117 17.25 -0.47 -5.40
C PHE A 117 17.97 -1.67 -6.03
N ARG A 118 18.32 -2.64 -5.18
CA ARG A 118 18.87 -3.93 -5.63
C ARG A 118 17.93 -5.04 -5.16
N PRO A 119 17.34 -5.80 -6.10
CA PRO A 119 16.49 -6.92 -5.70
C PRO A 119 17.33 -8.01 -5.02
N HIS A 120 16.73 -8.70 -4.06
CA HIS A 120 17.31 -9.95 -3.55
C HIS A 120 17.51 -10.94 -4.72
N PRO A 121 18.60 -11.73 -4.78
CA PRO A 121 18.84 -12.67 -5.89
C PRO A 121 17.67 -13.58 -6.23
N GLU A 122 16.94 -14.06 -5.20
CA GLU A 122 15.73 -14.86 -5.32
C GLU A 122 14.45 -14.01 -5.04
N GLY A 123 14.52 -12.70 -5.17
CA GLY A 123 13.44 -11.79 -4.83
C GLY A 123 12.60 -11.33 -6.02
N PHE A 124 11.83 -10.31 -5.75
CA PHE A 124 11.05 -9.59 -6.76
C PHE A 124 11.77 -8.31 -7.16
N ARG A 125 11.67 -7.96 -8.42
CA ARG A 125 12.23 -6.70 -8.94
C ARG A 125 11.22 -5.57 -8.90
N TYR A 126 9.94 -5.89 -9.13
CA TYR A 126 8.86 -4.92 -9.25
C TYR A 126 7.66 -5.29 -8.38
N ALA A 127 6.91 -4.29 -7.92
CA ALA A 127 5.67 -4.49 -7.20
C ALA A 127 4.60 -5.26 -8.02
N ALA A 128 4.63 -5.14 -9.36
CA ALA A 128 3.73 -5.90 -10.23
C ALA A 128 3.86 -7.43 -10.05
N GLU A 129 5.07 -7.93 -9.81
CA GLU A 129 5.30 -9.35 -9.55
C GLU A 129 4.69 -9.80 -8.21
N LEU A 130 4.71 -8.91 -7.19
CA LEU A 130 4.02 -9.17 -5.91
C LEU A 130 2.50 -9.19 -6.10
N VAL A 131 1.97 -8.25 -6.88
CA VAL A 131 0.53 -8.23 -7.21
C VAL A 131 0.12 -9.54 -7.89
N ALA A 132 0.89 -9.99 -8.88
CA ALA A 132 0.65 -11.26 -9.57
C ALA A 132 0.67 -12.46 -8.60
N LEU A 133 1.65 -12.53 -7.69
CA LEU A 133 1.72 -13.57 -6.65
C LEU A 133 0.49 -13.56 -5.74
N ILE A 134 0.04 -12.37 -5.31
CA ILE A 134 -1.15 -12.24 -4.46
C ILE A 134 -2.38 -12.77 -5.20
N ARG A 135 -2.54 -12.41 -6.46
CA ARG A 135 -3.67 -12.87 -7.28
C ARG A 135 -3.63 -14.37 -7.55
N GLU A 136 -2.46 -14.91 -7.88
CA GLU A 136 -2.26 -16.34 -8.08
C GLU A 136 -2.68 -17.16 -6.85
N ARG A 137 -2.27 -16.73 -5.65
CA ARG A 137 -2.47 -17.51 -4.42
C ARG A 137 -3.82 -17.29 -3.76
N TYR A 138 -4.34 -16.07 -3.81
CA TYR A 138 -5.51 -15.68 -3.01
C TYR A 138 -6.66 -15.09 -3.83
N GLY A 139 -6.44 -14.84 -5.14
CA GLY A 139 -7.49 -14.36 -6.04
C GLY A 139 -8.25 -13.17 -5.46
N ASP A 140 -9.55 -13.34 -5.35
CA ASP A 140 -10.49 -12.36 -4.84
C ASP A 140 -10.68 -12.36 -3.31
N ARG A 141 -9.97 -13.22 -2.59
CA ARG A 141 -10.02 -13.22 -1.11
C ARG A 141 -9.54 -11.90 -0.53
N VAL A 142 -8.59 -11.22 -1.19
CA VAL A 142 -8.03 -9.95 -0.77
C VAL A 142 -8.25 -8.84 -1.80
N SER A 143 -8.37 -7.61 -1.31
CA SER A 143 -8.30 -6.38 -2.11
C SER A 143 -6.86 -5.90 -2.16
N VAL A 144 -6.34 -5.59 -3.35
CA VAL A 144 -4.94 -5.22 -3.55
C VAL A 144 -4.82 -3.79 -4.04
N GLY A 145 -4.19 -2.97 -3.25
CA GLY A 145 -3.77 -1.61 -3.61
C GLY A 145 -2.31 -1.56 -4.04
N GLY A 146 -1.93 -0.49 -4.70
CA GLY A 146 -0.55 -0.20 -5.06
C GLY A 146 -0.26 1.30 -5.08
N ALA A 147 1.04 1.66 -5.08
CA ALA A 147 1.45 3.06 -5.16
C ALA A 147 1.35 3.62 -6.59
N ALA A 148 0.98 4.89 -6.68
CA ALA A 148 1.03 5.71 -7.89
C ALA A 148 1.81 7.00 -7.62
N TYR A 149 2.43 7.57 -8.65
CA TYR A 149 3.33 8.71 -8.50
C TYR A 149 2.88 9.86 -9.43
N PRO A 150 2.12 10.86 -8.94
CA PRO A 150 1.65 11.97 -9.75
C PRO A 150 2.77 12.77 -10.42
N GLU A 151 3.91 12.90 -9.74
CA GLU A 151 5.11 13.61 -10.18
C GLU A 151 6.17 12.69 -10.82
N GLY A 152 5.86 11.39 -10.96
CA GLY A 152 6.78 10.35 -11.39
C GLY A 152 7.61 9.76 -10.27
N HIS A 153 7.97 8.49 -10.41
CA HIS A 153 8.87 7.83 -9.46
C HIS A 153 10.31 8.35 -9.65
N PRO A 154 11.06 8.66 -8.58
CA PRO A 154 12.42 9.21 -8.69
C PRO A 154 13.42 8.39 -9.51
N GLU A 155 13.22 7.08 -9.58
CA GLU A 155 14.05 6.15 -10.36
C GLU A 155 13.53 5.95 -11.79
N SER A 156 12.40 6.53 -12.17
CA SER A 156 11.88 6.40 -13.54
C SER A 156 12.54 7.40 -14.48
N GLU A 157 12.87 6.94 -15.68
CA GLU A 157 13.50 7.75 -16.71
C GLU A 157 12.59 8.89 -17.22
N SER A 158 11.29 8.69 -17.17
CA SER A 158 10.28 9.67 -17.60
C SER A 158 8.91 9.37 -16.97
N LEU A 159 7.98 10.34 -17.06
CA LEU A 159 6.59 10.17 -16.63
C LEU A 159 5.89 9.06 -17.43
N GLU A 160 6.23 8.88 -18.70
CA GLU A 160 5.69 7.82 -19.56
C GLU A 160 6.22 6.46 -19.14
N ALA A 161 7.50 6.36 -18.74
CA ALA A 161 8.09 5.14 -18.22
C ALA A 161 7.42 4.74 -16.90
N ASP A 162 7.22 5.70 -15.99
CA ASP A 162 6.51 5.48 -14.73
C ASP A 162 5.06 5.03 -14.96
N LEU A 163 4.36 5.67 -15.88
CA LEU A 163 3.01 5.29 -16.24
C LEU A 163 2.93 3.84 -16.80
N ARG A 164 3.92 3.40 -17.60
CA ARG A 164 4.00 2.00 -18.05
C ARG A 164 4.18 1.03 -16.87
N HIS A 165 5.03 1.37 -15.91
CA HIS A 165 5.19 0.57 -14.69
C HIS A 165 3.92 0.55 -13.83
N PHE A 166 3.20 1.67 -13.76
CA PHE A 166 1.91 1.71 -13.09
C PHE A 166 0.88 0.84 -13.80
N LYS A 167 0.81 0.93 -15.12
CA LYS A 167 -0.09 0.10 -15.95
C LYS A 167 0.20 -1.40 -15.75
N ALA A 168 1.45 -1.81 -15.75
CA ALA A 168 1.84 -3.20 -15.48
C ALA A 168 1.34 -3.70 -14.11
N LYS A 169 1.34 -2.86 -13.07
CA LYS A 169 0.74 -3.23 -11.77
C LYS A 169 -0.77 -3.41 -11.87
N VAL A 170 -1.45 -2.53 -12.62
CA VAL A 170 -2.91 -2.62 -12.84
C VAL A 170 -3.25 -3.90 -13.60
N GLU A 171 -2.52 -4.21 -14.66
CA GLU A 171 -2.69 -5.43 -15.46
C GLU A 171 -2.39 -6.71 -14.66
N ALA A 172 -1.47 -6.64 -13.69
CA ALA A 172 -1.22 -7.72 -12.74
C ALA A 172 -2.36 -7.94 -11.73
N GLY A 173 -3.33 -7.01 -11.64
CA GLY A 173 -4.55 -7.18 -10.87
C GLY A 173 -4.75 -6.22 -9.69
N LEU A 174 -4.27 -4.97 -9.74
CA LEU A 174 -4.62 -3.97 -8.73
C LEU A 174 -6.12 -3.65 -8.75
N ASP A 175 -6.72 -3.50 -7.58
CA ASP A 175 -8.09 -3.02 -7.40
C ASP A 175 -8.17 -1.49 -7.28
N PHE A 176 -7.14 -0.87 -6.70
CA PHE A 176 -7.04 0.57 -6.51
C PHE A 176 -5.59 1.01 -6.38
N ALA A 177 -5.34 2.29 -6.42
CA ALA A 177 -4.03 2.86 -6.11
C ALA A 177 -4.14 3.99 -5.09
N ILE A 178 -3.07 4.21 -4.33
CA ILE A 178 -2.88 5.38 -3.48
C ILE A 178 -1.69 6.16 -4.03
N THR A 179 -1.82 7.47 -4.17
CA THR A 179 -0.71 8.28 -4.69
C THR A 179 0.34 8.53 -3.62
N GLN A 180 1.58 8.70 -4.05
CA GLN A 180 2.57 9.41 -3.26
C GLN A 180 2.06 10.83 -2.97
N LEU A 181 2.54 11.43 -1.89
CA LEU A 181 2.21 12.80 -1.51
C LEU A 181 2.56 13.78 -2.64
N PHE A 182 1.71 14.76 -2.83
CA PHE A 182 1.91 15.86 -3.77
C PHE A 182 1.35 17.15 -3.15
N PHE A 183 1.93 18.30 -3.50
CA PHE A 183 1.51 19.61 -2.96
C PHE A 183 0.92 20.52 -4.04
N ASN A 184 1.03 20.13 -5.31
CA ASN A 184 0.37 20.81 -6.42
C ASN A 184 -0.68 19.89 -7.04
N ASN A 185 -1.95 20.27 -6.88
CA ASN A 185 -3.09 19.49 -7.39
C ASN A 185 -3.06 19.28 -8.91
N ALA A 186 -2.39 20.18 -9.66
CA ALA A 186 -2.25 19.99 -11.11
C ALA A 186 -1.49 18.71 -11.48
N HIS A 187 -0.52 18.27 -10.65
CA HIS A 187 0.18 17.01 -10.87
C HIS A 187 -0.77 15.81 -10.72
N TYR A 188 -1.63 15.83 -9.70
CA TYR A 188 -2.62 14.77 -9.50
C TYR A 188 -3.62 14.71 -10.66
N PHE A 189 -4.23 15.82 -11.04
CA PHE A 189 -5.21 15.84 -12.13
C PHE A 189 -4.58 15.48 -13.47
N GLY A 190 -3.38 16.00 -13.77
CA GLY A 190 -2.63 15.62 -14.97
C GLY A 190 -2.25 14.13 -14.99
N PHE A 191 -1.91 13.54 -13.83
CA PHE A 191 -1.66 12.12 -13.72
C PHE A 191 -2.94 11.30 -13.98
N LEU A 192 -4.08 11.70 -13.40
CA LEU A 192 -5.36 11.03 -13.65
C LEU A 192 -5.70 11.02 -15.15
N GLU A 193 -5.52 12.15 -15.81
CA GLU A 193 -5.80 12.27 -17.25
C GLU A 193 -4.91 11.33 -18.07
N ARG A 194 -3.60 11.31 -17.81
CA ARG A 194 -2.66 10.39 -18.47
C ARG A 194 -3.03 8.93 -18.20
N ALA A 195 -3.36 8.58 -16.95
CA ALA A 195 -3.77 7.23 -16.58
C ALA A 195 -5.03 6.79 -17.32
N ARG A 196 -6.05 7.65 -17.42
CA ARG A 196 -7.29 7.35 -18.14
C ARG A 196 -7.05 7.19 -19.65
N ARG A 197 -6.23 8.04 -20.26
CA ARG A 197 -5.82 7.88 -21.68
C ARG A 197 -5.05 6.58 -21.93
N ALA A 198 -4.28 6.10 -20.94
CA ALA A 198 -3.58 4.81 -21.02
C ALA A 198 -4.49 3.59 -20.76
N GLY A 199 -5.81 3.80 -20.57
CA GLY A 199 -6.79 2.74 -20.32
C GLY A 199 -6.84 2.24 -18.86
N ILE A 200 -6.24 2.98 -17.91
CA ILE A 200 -6.26 2.62 -16.48
C ILE A 200 -7.56 3.10 -15.86
N GLY A 201 -8.48 2.17 -15.55
CA GLY A 201 -9.82 2.44 -15.02
C GLY A 201 -9.98 2.35 -13.51
N ILE A 202 -9.00 1.83 -12.77
CA ILE A 202 -9.11 1.63 -11.32
C ILE A 202 -9.25 2.95 -10.55
N PRO A 203 -9.83 2.95 -9.34
CA PRO A 203 -9.80 4.10 -8.43
C PRO A 203 -8.36 4.49 -8.08
N ILE A 204 -8.06 5.78 -8.09
CA ILE A 204 -6.77 6.35 -7.66
C ILE A 204 -7.07 7.34 -6.55
N LEU A 205 -6.64 7.01 -5.34
CA LEU A 205 -6.87 7.78 -4.12
C LEU A 205 -5.71 8.75 -3.91
N PRO A 206 -5.99 10.05 -3.69
CA PRO A 206 -4.92 11.00 -3.36
C PRO A 206 -4.39 10.77 -1.95
N GLY A 207 -3.07 10.63 -1.82
CA GLY A 207 -2.36 10.72 -0.54
C GLY A 207 -2.14 12.20 -0.19
N ILE A 208 -2.61 12.63 0.98
CA ILE A 208 -2.53 14.02 1.43
C ILE A 208 -1.87 14.06 2.80
N MET A 209 -0.92 14.95 2.97
CA MET A 209 -0.32 15.24 4.26
C MET A 209 -0.65 16.70 4.63
N PRO A 210 -1.25 16.93 5.80
CA PRO A 210 -1.44 18.30 6.29
C PRO A 210 -0.08 18.93 6.59
N VAL A 211 0.10 20.22 6.26
CA VAL A 211 1.28 21.05 6.51
C VAL A 211 1.02 22.03 7.62
#